data_325718b17a8413aebe15debedc667fce
#
_entry.id   325718b17a8413aebe15debedc667fce
#
_cell.length_a   1.000
_cell.length_b   1.000
_cell.length_c   1.000
_cell.angle_alpha   90.00
_cell.angle_beta   90.00
_cell.angle_gamma   90.00
#
_symmetry.space_group_name_H-M   'P 1'
#
loop_
_entity.id
_entity.type
_entity.pdbx_description
1 polymer ?
#
loop_
_entity_poly.entity_id
_entity_poly.type
_entity_poly.pdbx_seq_one_letter_code
_entity_poly.pdbx_strand_id
1 'polypeptide(L)'
;ENHNVTGPCNLTDLTEAAMDYWALGHIHKSQVLSEEPLVVYAGNSQGLHRKEHGPKGCYLVSVSHNGHCDLRFIDTCSVRFEEIKIDIAGMQNETDFLEILRRKKENLRKQHKKNILLSIILSGTGPLHRLCTQEGIRKLWLQESQNEEKGKSIFVMPYRIISNTRPSINLVERRLLTDVVGDYLRAYDDMVDGNAIQTARQIMADRPEFKRLGAYADLLSDELLARALKRCEIEGVTVLMGANDEH
;
A
#
# COMPACT_ATOMS: atom_id res chain seq x y z
N GLU A 1 9.34 -11.73 1.03
CA GLU A 1 10.67 -11.68 0.39
C GLU A 1 11.13 -13.12 0.20
N ASN A 2 11.44 -13.54 -1.05
CA ASN A 2 12.08 -14.83 -1.31
C ASN A 2 13.56 -14.70 -0.89
N HIS A 3 13.83 -14.95 0.38
CA HIS A 3 15.19 -15.12 0.86
C HIS A 3 15.58 -16.59 0.71
N ASN A 4 16.79 -16.85 0.23
CA ASN A 4 17.36 -18.20 0.30
C ASN A 4 17.41 -18.61 1.78
N VAL A 5 16.95 -19.81 2.07
CA VAL A 5 16.96 -20.35 3.44
C VAL A 5 18.42 -20.56 3.84
N THR A 6 18.92 -19.73 4.75
CA THR A 6 20.28 -19.82 5.28
C THR A 6 20.19 -20.18 6.77
N GLY A 7 20.70 -21.35 7.14
CA GLY A 7 20.64 -21.83 8.52
C GLY A 7 19.20 -22.06 9.03
N PRO A 8 18.45 -22.99 8.41
CA PRO A 8 17.06 -23.25 8.80
C PRO A 8 17.01 -23.75 10.24
N CYS A 9 16.24 -23.07 11.09
CA CYS A 9 15.90 -23.50 12.44
C CYS A 9 14.44 -23.12 12.72
N ASN A 10 13.78 -23.85 13.59
CA ASN A 10 12.45 -23.53 14.07
C ASN A 10 12.55 -22.67 15.33
N LEU A 11 11.52 -21.90 15.63
CA LEU A 11 11.47 -21.10 16.86
C LEU A 11 11.59 -22.00 18.11
N THR A 12 11.00 -23.19 18.06
CA THR A 12 11.07 -24.20 19.11
C THR A 12 12.52 -24.61 19.40
N ASP A 13 13.35 -24.81 18.37
CA ASP A 13 14.77 -25.17 18.55
C ASP A 13 15.53 -24.09 19.32
N LEU A 14 15.17 -22.82 19.08
CA LEU A 14 15.79 -21.66 19.77
C LEU A 14 15.30 -21.55 21.21
N THR A 15 14.01 -21.78 21.45
CA THR A 15 13.43 -21.65 22.80
C THR A 15 13.86 -22.79 23.74
N GLU A 16 14.13 -23.98 23.19
CA GLU A 16 14.59 -25.16 23.95
C GLU A 16 16.11 -25.18 24.22
N ALA A 17 16.88 -24.31 23.54
CA ALA A 17 18.34 -24.32 23.63
C ALA A 17 18.93 -23.70 24.93
N ALA A 18 18.10 -23.39 25.93
CA ALA A 18 18.49 -22.85 27.23
C ALA A 18 19.40 -21.61 27.19
N MET A 19 19.14 -20.73 26.21
CA MET A 19 19.80 -19.41 26.10
C MET A 19 18.83 -18.31 26.57
N ASP A 20 19.36 -17.28 27.22
CA ASP A 20 18.56 -16.13 27.68
C ASP A 20 18.16 -15.20 26.53
N TYR A 21 19.01 -15.12 25.49
CA TYR A 21 18.82 -14.20 24.37
C TYR A 21 19.36 -14.75 23.05
N TRP A 22 18.58 -14.54 21.97
CA TRP A 22 18.97 -14.80 20.60
C TRP A 22 18.97 -13.53 19.76
N ALA A 23 20.15 -13.07 19.35
CA ALA A 23 20.32 -12.01 18.36
C ALA A 23 20.39 -12.60 16.95
N LEU A 24 19.29 -12.55 16.22
CA LEU A 24 19.19 -13.10 14.87
C LEU A 24 19.59 -12.04 13.83
N GLY A 25 20.28 -12.47 12.78
CA GLY A 25 20.69 -11.67 11.63
C GLY A 25 19.93 -12.03 10.35
N HIS A 26 20.39 -11.47 9.20
CA HIS A 26 19.88 -11.73 7.84
C HIS A 26 18.55 -11.04 7.50
N ILE A 27 17.56 -11.02 8.36
CA ILE A 27 16.27 -10.35 8.10
C ILE A 27 16.37 -8.86 8.35
N HIS A 28 16.06 -8.06 7.32
CA HIS A 28 16.19 -6.59 7.34
C HIS A 28 15.08 -5.89 8.12
N LYS A 29 14.02 -6.60 8.47
CA LYS A 29 12.91 -6.08 9.28
C LYS A 29 13.14 -6.41 10.73
N SER A 30 13.12 -5.38 11.59
CA SER A 30 13.13 -5.56 13.04
C SER A 30 11.86 -6.26 13.52
N GLN A 31 12.00 -7.32 14.31
CA GLN A 31 10.87 -8.05 14.89
C GLN A 31 11.31 -8.89 16.10
N VAL A 32 10.46 -8.97 17.09
CA VAL A 32 10.59 -9.88 18.23
C VAL A 32 9.80 -11.15 17.89
N LEU A 33 10.44 -12.31 17.95
CA LEU A 33 9.83 -13.61 17.66
C LEU A 33 9.34 -14.32 18.92
N SER A 34 10.05 -14.12 20.04
CA SER A 34 9.70 -14.64 21.36
C SER A 34 10.16 -13.65 22.43
N GLU A 35 9.44 -13.57 23.53
CA GLU A 35 9.79 -12.75 24.68
C GLU A 35 10.53 -13.55 25.77
N GLU A 36 10.27 -14.88 25.86
CA GLU A 36 10.92 -15.81 26.80
C GLU A 36 11.22 -17.16 26.13
N PRO A 37 12.50 -17.49 25.87
CA PRO A 37 13.65 -16.57 25.86
C PRO A 37 13.49 -15.48 24.79
N LEU A 38 14.19 -14.37 24.96
CA LEU A 38 14.10 -13.27 24.02
C LEU A 38 14.77 -13.64 22.68
N VAL A 39 13.98 -13.70 21.59
CA VAL A 39 14.45 -14.02 20.24
C VAL A 39 14.13 -12.87 19.31
N VAL A 40 15.16 -12.20 18.74
CA VAL A 40 14.98 -10.91 18.07
C VAL A 40 15.77 -10.83 16.77
N TYR A 41 15.13 -10.36 15.70
CA TYR A 41 15.80 -9.75 14.55
C TYR A 41 15.95 -8.25 14.79
N ALA A 42 17.16 -7.73 14.83
CA ALA A 42 17.38 -6.29 14.94
C ALA A 42 16.99 -5.51 13.67
N GLY A 43 17.05 -6.17 12.53
CA GLY A 43 16.87 -5.52 11.23
C GLY A 43 18.13 -4.78 10.77
N ASN A 44 17.96 -3.84 9.83
CA ASN A 44 19.03 -3.01 9.32
C ASN A 44 19.24 -1.76 10.17
N SER A 45 20.47 -1.30 10.30
CA SER A 45 20.82 0.00 10.90
C SER A 45 20.43 1.20 10.02
N GLN A 46 20.27 0.97 8.70
CA GLN A 46 19.87 1.94 7.69
C GLN A 46 19.01 1.24 6.62
N GLY A 47 17.93 1.87 6.16
CA GLY A 47 17.17 1.38 4.99
C GLY A 47 18.03 1.45 3.74
N LEU A 48 18.10 0.35 2.99
CA LEU A 48 18.92 0.23 1.78
C LEU A 48 18.11 0.47 0.51
N HIS A 49 16.79 0.28 0.55
CA HIS A 49 15.92 0.51 -0.60
C HIS A 49 14.49 0.89 -0.19
N ARG A 50 13.73 1.36 -1.17
CA ARG A 50 12.39 1.94 -1.02
C ARG A 50 11.31 1.05 -0.40
N LYS A 51 11.52 -0.25 -0.27
CA LYS A 51 10.56 -1.16 0.39
C LYS A 51 10.82 -1.28 1.90
N GLU A 52 11.94 -0.75 2.37
CA GLU A 52 12.34 -0.81 3.78
C GLU A 52 11.91 0.44 4.53
N HIS A 53 10.60 0.66 4.59
CA HIS A 53 10.01 1.82 5.27
C HIS A 53 10.20 1.77 6.79
N GLY A 54 10.05 2.94 7.42
CA GLY A 54 10.02 3.08 8.86
C GLY A 54 11.40 3.20 9.52
N PRO A 55 11.45 3.13 10.84
CA PRO A 55 12.69 3.24 11.59
C PRO A 55 13.62 2.07 11.31
N LYS A 56 14.92 2.37 11.27
CA LYS A 56 15.98 1.39 11.15
C LYS A 56 17.00 1.63 12.25
N GLY A 57 17.50 0.54 12.82
CA GLY A 57 18.36 0.70 13.99
C GLY A 57 18.88 -0.60 14.55
N CYS A 58 19.25 -0.55 15.81
CA CYS A 58 19.68 -1.71 16.59
C CYS A 58 18.95 -1.76 17.91
N TYR A 59 19.11 -2.86 18.62
CA TYR A 59 18.64 -2.99 19.99
C TYR A 59 19.79 -2.87 20.99
N LEU A 60 19.56 -2.14 22.05
CA LEU A 60 20.32 -2.26 23.29
C LEU A 60 19.61 -3.30 24.14
N VAL A 61 20.31 -4.36 24.48
CA VAL A 61 19.81 -5.45 25.32
C VAL A 61 20.53 -5.41 26.66
N SER A 62 19.76 -5.40 27.74
CA SER A 62 20.27 -5.51 29.10
C SER A 62 19.84 -6.84 29.70
N VAL A 63 20.77 -7.68 30.08
CA VAL A 63 20.50 -9.00 30.68
C VAL A 63 20.80 -8.93 32.17
N SER A 64 19.82 -9.25 32.99
CA SER A 64 19.96 -9.33 34.45
C SER A 64 20.51 -10.69 34.91
N HIS A 65 20.94 -10.79 36.16
CA HIS A 65 21.50 -12.03 36.70
C HIS A 65 20.55 -13.24 36.71
N ASN A 66 19.26 -12.99 36.66
CA ASN A 66 18.23 -14.03 36.59
C ASN A 66 17.81 -14.35 35.14
N GLY A 67 18.55 -13.87 34.13
CA GLY A 67 18.28 -14.13 32.71
C GLY A 67 17.22 -13.22 32.08
N HIS A 68 16.59 -12.33 32.84
CA HIS A 68 15.59 -11.40 32.26
C HIS A 68 16.26 -10.39 31.34
N CYS A 69 15.69 -10.23 30.14
CA CYS A 69 16.20 -9.36 29.08
C CYS A 69 15.30 -8.15 28.85
N ASP A 70 15.84 -6.94 29.03
CA ASP A 70 15.20 -5.69 28.63
C ASP A 70 15.67 -5.26 27.23
N LEU A 71 14.74 -4.86 26.38
CA LEU A 71 14.98 -4.50 25.00
C LEU A 71 14.65 -3.04 24.73
N ARG A 72 15.62 -2.27 24.25
CA ARG A 72 15.42 -0.88 23.83
C ARG A 72 15.87 -0.66 22.39
N PHE A 73 14.94 -0.31 21.49
CA PHE A 73 15.29 0.04 20.12
C PHE A 73 15.96 1.42 20.06
N ILE A 74 17.05 1.50 19.31
CA ILE A 74 17.80 2.73 19.03
C ILE A 74 17.73 2.97 17.54
N ASP A 75 17.03 4.02 17.13
CA ASP A 75 16.91 4.43 15.74
C ASP A 75 18.21 5.10 15.26
N THR A 76 18.98 4.38 14.44
CA THR A 76 20.30 4.82 13.93
C THR A 76 20.25 5.33 12.49
N CYS A 77 19.12 5.19 11.77
CA CYS A 77 19.07 5.60 10.39
C CYS A 77 19.24 7.11 10.24
N SER A 78 20.08 7.53 9.31
CA SER A 78 20.27 8.94 8.94
C SER A 78 19.25 9.42 7.91
N VAL A 79 18.77 8.51 7.07
CA VAL A 79 17.71 8.76 6.09
C VAL A 79 16.65 7.67 6.20
N ARG A 80 15.40 8.09 6.30
CA ARG A 80 14.25 7.21 6.48
C ARG A 80 13.41 7.15 5.21
N PHE A 81 13.00 5.94 4.81
CA PHE A 81 12.00 5.78 3.78
C PHE A 81 10.61 5.79 4.39
N GLU A 82 9.73 6.64 3.87
CA GLU A 82 8.33 6.71 4.28
C GLU A 82 7.39 6.68 3.09
N GLU A 83 6.18 6.22 3.33
CA GLU A 83 5.11 6.25 2.36
C GLU A 83 3.87 6.89 2.98
N ILE A 84 3.26 7.84 2.26
CA ILE A 84 2.00 8.45 2.65
C ILE A 84 0.92 8.21 1.61
N LYS A 85 -0.30 8.08 2.09
CA LYS A 85 -1.49 8.10 1.24
C LYS A 85 -2.15 9.47 1.35
N ILE A 86 -2.54 10.01 0.22
CA ILE A 86 -3.30 11.26 0.11
C ILE A 86 -4.59 10.93 -0.63
N ASP A 87 -5.72 11.09 0.06
CA ASP A 87 -7.03 10.99 -0.54
C ASP A 87 -7.34 12.31 -1.24
N ILE A 88 -7.70 12.26 -2.53
CA ILE A 88 -8.06 13.43 -3.34
C ILE A 88 -9.54 13.83 -3.16
N ALA A 89 -10.32 13.11 -2.37
CA ALA A 89 -11.71 13.45 -2.10
C ALA A 89 -11.82 14.88 -1.54
N GLY A 90 -12.68 15.68 -2.13
CA GLY A 90 -12.87 17.08 -1.73
C GLY A 90 -11.86 18.09 -2.29
N MET A 91 -10.76 17.63 -2.93
CA MET A 91 -9.83 18.52 -3.61
C MET A 91 -10.43 18.99 -4.94
N GLN A 92 -10.45 20.32 -5.16
CA GLN A 92 -11.00 20.90 -6.37
C GLN A 92 -9.94 21.18 -7.43
N ASN A 93 -8.72 21.45 -7.00
CA ASN A 93 -7.63 21.89 -7.87
C ASN A 93 -6.26 21.45 -7.36
N GLU A 94 -5.24 21.71 -8.16
CA GLU A 94 -3.85 21.40 -7.89
C GLU A 94 -3.31 22.05 -6.61
N THR A 95 -3.75 23.28 -6.33
CA THR A 95 -3.31 24.04 -5.14
C THR A 95 -3.70 23.30 -3.86
N ASP A 96 -4.93 22.77 -3.80
CA ASP A 96 -5.40 21.99 -2.63
C ASP A 96 -4.49 20.77 -2.35
N PHE A 97 -4.07 20.08 -3.41
CA PHE A 97 -3.14 18.97 -3.30
C PHE A 97 -1.77 19.39 -2.78
N LEU A 98 -1.18 20.45 -3.38
CA LEU A 98 0.15 20.93 -3.01
C LEU A 98 0.19 21.45 -1.56
N GLU A 99 -0.86 22.12 -1.10
CA GLU A 99 -0.98 22.57 0.29
C GLU A 99 -1.05 21.40 1.27
N ILE A 100 -1.87 20.37 0.95
CA ILE A 100 -1.96 19.17 1.77
C ILE A 100 -0.62 18.44 1.81
N LEU A 101 0.07 18.35 0.67
CA LEU A 101 1.39 17.73 0.60
C LEU A 101 2.41 18.49 1.45
N ARG A 102 2.46 19.84 1.37
CA ARG A 102 3.34 20.67 2.21
C ARG A 102 3.08 20.44 3.69
N ARG A 103 1.82 20.44 4.09
CA ARG A 103 1.42 20.19 5.49
C ARG A 103 1.84 18.79 5.97
N LYS A 104 1.66 17.75 5.15
CA LYS A 104 2.08 16.38 5.48
C LYS A 104 3.60 16.27 5.59
N LYS A 105 4.35 16.87 4.68
CA LYS A 105 5.83 16.95 4.76
C LYS A 105 6.29 17.60 6.06
N GLU A 106 5.67 18.72 6.43
CA GLU A 106 6.03 19.44 7.65
C GLU A 106 5.73 18.62 8.93
N ASN A 107 4.61 17.90 8.94
CA ASN A 107 4.26 17.00 10.05
C ASN A 107 5.29 15.86 10.19
N LEU A 108 5.68 15.23 9.08
CA LEU A 108 6.71 14.18 9.08
C LEU A 108 8.06 14.73 9.58
N ARG A 109 8.46 15.94 9.16
CA ARG A 109 9.69 16.60 9.61
C ARG A 109 9.70 16.82 11.12
N LYS A 110 8.60 17.36 11.65
CA LYS A 110 8.46 17.60 13.10
C LYS A 110 8.44 16.30 13.90
N GLN A 111 7.74 15.29 13.41
CA GLN A 111 7.58 14.00 14.09
C GLN A 111 8.89 13.22 14.17
N HIS A 112 9.62 13.13 13.07
CA HIS A 112 10.78 12.24 12.98
C HIS A 112 12.11 12.93 13.21
N LYS A 113 12.20 14.24 12.95
CA LYS A 113 13.44 15.04 13.08
C LYS A 113 14.63 14.41 12.34
N LYS A 114 14.36 13.77 11.21
CA LYS A 114 15.31 13.06 10.34
C LYS A 114 15.04 13.37 8.89
N ASN A 115 16.03 13.15 8.03
CA ASN A 115 15.88 13.20 6.60
C ASN A 115 14.94 12.06 6.13
N ILE A 116 14.03 12.37 5.22
CA ILE A 116 13.03 11.42 4.74
C ILE A 116 13.04 11.40 3.21
N LEU A 117 13.09 10.20 2.64
CA LEU A 117 12.72 9.92 1.26
C LEU A 117 11.27 9.47 1.23
N LEU A 118 10.40 10.24 0.56
CA LEU A 118 8.95 10.11 0.64
C LEU A 118 8.35 9.52 -0.64
N SER A 119 7.60 8.44 -0.51
CA SER A 119 6.69 7.92 -1.52
C SER A 119 5.28 8.45 -1.27
N ILE A 120 4.62 8.93 -2.32
CA ILE A 120 3.26 9.47 -2.24
C ILE A 120 2.33 8.61 -3.09
N ILE A 121 1.26 8.10 -2.49
CA ILE A 121 0.19 7.37 -3.17
C ILE A 121 -1.08 8.22 -3.11
N LEU A 122 -1.53 8.65 -4.28
CA LEU A 122 -2.82 9.32 -4.42
C LEU A 122 -3.92 8.28 -4.49
N SER A 123 -5.01 8.49 -3.78
CA SER A 123 -6.17 7.58 -3.73
C SER A 123 -7.47 8.38 -3.69
N GLY A 124 -8.59 7.67 -3.74
CA GLY A 124 -9.91 8.29 -3.69
C GLY A 124 -10.44 8.72 -5.06
N THR A 125 -11.53 9.48 -5.04
CA THR A 125 -12.25 9.96 -6.20
C THR A 125 -12.45 11.47 -6.12
N GLY A 126 -12.42 12.18 -7.24
CA GLY A 126 -12.64 13.61 -7.23
C GLY A 126 -12.27 14.29 -8.55
N PRO A 127 -12.53 15.61 -8.64
CA PRO A 127 -12.22 16.40 -9.85
C PRO A 127 -10.74 16.33 -10.26
N LEU A 128 -9.86 16.17 -9.27
CA LEU A 128 -8.41 16.12 -9.49
C LEU A 128 -7.94 14.84 -10.19
N HIS A 129 -8.79 13.80 -10.29
CA HIS A 129 -8.44 12.51 -10.88
C HIS A 129 -7.74 12.63 -12.24
N ARG A 130 -8.31 13.43 -13.16
CA ARG A 130 -7.77 13.61 -14.51
C ARG A 130 -6.32 14.12 -14.49
N LEU A 131 -5.97 15.04 -13.58
CA LEU A 131 -4.59 15.53 -13.42
C LEU A 131 -3.69 14.45 -12.77
N CYS A 132 -4.23 13.71 -11.80
CA CYS A 132 -3.52 12.64 -11.13
C CYS A 132 -3.11 11.50 -12.06
N THR A 133 -3.85 11.22 -13.14
CA THR A 133 -3.54 10.16 -14.10
C THR A 133 -2.43 10.56 -15.09
N GLN A 134 -2.26 11.85 -15.36
CA GLN A 134 -1.25 12.37 -16.29
C GLN A 134 0.16 12.29 -15.68
N GLU A 135 1.03 11.47 -16.28
CA GLU A 135 2.41 11.30 -15.79
C GLU A 135 3.21 12.60 -15.80
N GLY A 136 3.03 13.43 -16.83
CA GLY A 136 3.69 14.74 -16.95
C GLY A 136 3.35 15.66 -15.77
N ILE A 137 2.08 15.73 -15.39
CA ILE A 137 1.63 16.54 -14.24
C ILE A 137 2.23 16.02 -12.93
N ARG A 138 2.20 14.70 -12.70
CA ARG A 138 2.83 14.12 -11.49
C ARG A 138 4.33 14.39 -11.43
N LYS A 139 5.02 14.41 -12.58
CA LYS A 139 6.44 14.78 -12.65
C LYS A 139 6.68 16.25 -12.29
N LEU A 140 5.81 17.16 -12.74
CA LEU A 140 5.88 18.58 -12.37
C LEU A 140 5.67 18.79 -10.86
N TRP A 141 4.64 18.18 -10.29
CA TRP A 141 4.39 18.21 -8.84
C TRP A 141 5.56 17.65 -8.03
N LEU A 142 6.16 16.56 -8.52
CA LEU A 142 7.32 15.96 -7.90
C LEU A 142 8.50 16.94 -7.90
N GLN A 143 8.81 17.56 -9.04
CA GLN A 143 9.91 18.53 -9.18
C GLN A 143 9.70 19.76 -8.31
N GLU A 144 8.48 20.33 -8.30
CA GLU A 144 8.14 21.47 -7.44
C GLU A 144 8.36 21.13 -5.97
N SER A 145 7.80 19.99 -5.53
CA SER A 145 7.92 19.54 -4.14
C SER A 145 9.37 19.22 -3.74
N GLN A 146 10.21 18.72 -4.68
CA GLN A 146 11.65 18.52 -4.48
C GLN A 146 12.39 19.85 -4.38
N ASN A 147 12.05 20.83 -5.22
CA ASN A 147 12.69 22.14 -5.18
C ASN A 147 12.45 22.87 -3.84
N GLU A 148 11.27 22.68 -3.24
CA GLU A 148 10.96 23.23 -1.91
C GLU A 148 11.82 22.63 -0.78
N GLU A 149 12.41 21.46 -0.99
CA GLU A 149 13.24 20.78 0.01
C GLU A 149 14.73 21.14 -0.11
N LYS A 150 15.16 21.77 -1.20
CA LYS A 150 16.56 22.15 -1.40
C LYS A 150 17.02 23.12 -0.33
N GLY A 151 18.18 22.85 0.25
CA GLY A 151 18.80 23.71 1.28
C GLY A 151 18.22 23.56 2.69
N LYS A 152 17.23 22.70 2.91
CA LYS A 152 16.74 22.43 4.26
C LYS A 152 17.71 21.50 5.01
N SER A 153 17.98 21.78 6.26
CA SER A 153 18.84 20.97 7.13
C SER A 153 18.25 19.58 7.42
N ILE A 154 16.92 19.52 7.50
CA ILE A 154 16.15 18.28 7.57
C ILE A 154 15.17 18.29 6.39
N PHE A 155 15.41 17.46 5.39
CA PHE A 155 14.56 17.39 4.20
C PHE A 155 13.52 16.28 4.31
N VAL A 156 12.37 16.50 3.66
CA VAL A 156 11.37 15.46 3.35
C VAL A 156 11.23 15.41 1.85
N MET A 157 12.11 14.66 1.21
CA MET A 157 12.30 14.63 -0.24
C MET A 157 11.37 13.61 -0.90
N PRO A 158 10.33 14.04 -1.63
CA PRO A 158 9.52 13.11 -2.40
C PRO A 158 10.35 12.57 -3.56
N TYR A 159 10.27 11.26 -3.81
CA TYR A 159 10.97 10.62 -4.93
C TYR A 159 10.02 10.00 -5.95
N ARG A 160 8.73 9.83 -5.60
CA ARG A 160 7.69 9.38 -6.53
C ARG A 160 6.30 9.79 -6.07
N ILE A 161 5.41 9.94 -7.06
CA ILE A 161 3.96 10.11 -6.88
C ILE A 161 3.27 9.06 -7.73
N ILE A 162 2.50 8.17 -7.10
CA ILE A 162 1.72 7.10 -7.76
C ILE A 162 0.25 7.47 -7.67
N SER A 163 -0.48 7.31 -8.75
CA SER A 163 -1.93 7.51 -8.75
C SER A 163 -2.67 6.17 -8.72
N ASN A 164 -3.43 5.97 -7.65
CA ASN A 164 -4.45 4.94 -7.49
C ASN A 164 -5.83 5.58 -7.34
N THR A 165 -6.01 6.77 -7.95
CA THR A 165 -7.26 7.51 -7.93
C THR A 165 -8.26 6.92 -8.93
N ARG A 166 -9.53 7.24 -8.74
CA ARG A 166 -10.62 6.84 -9.63
C ARG A 166 -11.41 8.07 -10.07
N PRO A 167 -12.06 8.04 -11.24
CA PRO A 167 -12.93 9.13 -11.66
C PRO A 167 -14.12 9.26 -10.69
N SER A 168 -14.59 10.50 -10.49
CA SER A 168 -15.88 10.74 -9.83
C SER A 168 -16.98 10.49 -10.85
N ILE A 169 -17.69 9.37 -10.69
CA ILE A 169 -18.76 8.98 -11.62
C ILE A 169 -20.07 9.01 -10.84
N ASN A 170 -21.01 9.83 -11.33
CA ASN A 170 -22.39 9.76 -10.84
C ASN A 170 -23.10 8.58 -11.52
N LEU A 171 -23.04 7.41 -10.89
CA LEU A 171 -23.62 6.18 -11.43
C LEU A 171 -25.14 6.28 -11.62
N VAL A 172 -25.83 7.09 -10.80
CA VAL A 172 -27.28 7.28 -10.91
C VAL A 172 -27.63 8.02 -12.19
N GLU A 173 -26.98 9.14 -12.46
CA GLU A 173 -27.17 9.87 -13.71
C GLU A 173 -26.75 9.06 -14.93
N ARG A 174 -25.62 8.31 -14.81
CA ARG A 174 -25.12 7.48 -15.91
C ARG A 174 -26.08 6.37 -16.32
N ARG A 175 -26.83 5.77 -15.37
CA ARG A 175 -27.88 4.78 -15.67
C ARG A 175 -28.99 5.30 -16.56
N LEU A 176 -29.25 6.60 -16.51
CA LEU A 176 -30.31 7.24 -17.29
C LEU A 176 -29.90 7.55 -18.75
N LEU A 177 -28.61 7.51 -19.05
CA LEU A 177 -28.11 7.81 -20.38
C LEU A 177 -28.24 6.59 -21.30
N THR A 178 -28.58 6.87 -22.58
CA THR A 178 -28.64 5.87 -23.66
C THR A 178 -27.28 5.80 -24.38
N ASP A 179 -26.25 5.43 -23.61
CA ASP A 179 -24.90 5.20 -24.13
C ASP A 179 -24.35 3.86 -23.61
N VAL A 180 -23.20 3.45 -24.11
CA VAL A 180 -22.56 2.16 -23.75
C VAL A 180 -22.37 2.00 -22.24
N VAL A 181 -22.08 3.10 -21.51
CA VAL A 181 -21.90 3.08 -20.06
C VAL A 181 -23.24 2.89 -19.35
N GLY A 182 -24.29 3.58 -19.82
CA GLY A 182 -25.65 3.39 -19.29
C GLY A 182 -26.17 1.98 -19.55
N ASP A 183 -25.94 1.45 -20.76
CA ASP A 183 -26.31 0.06 -21.10
C ASP A 183 -25.59 -0.95 -20.22
N TYR A 184 -24.29 -0.75 -19.99
CA TYR A 184 -23.50 -1.58 -19.06
C TYR A 184 -24.07 -1.56 -17.64
N LEU A 185 -24.40 -0.38 -17.12
CA LEU A 185 -24.93 -0.25 -15.77
C LEU A 185 -26.30 -0.90 -15.62
N ARG A 186 -27.19 -0.77 -16.62
CA ARG A 186 -28.49 -1.46 -16.62
C ARG A 186 -28.32 -2.98 -16.68
N ALA A 187 -27.44 -3.47 -17.55
CA ALA A 187 -27.14 -4.89 -17.63
C ALA A 187 -26.52 -5.43 -16.32
N TYR A 188 -25.72 -4.61 -15.65
CA TYR A 188 -25.19 -4.93 -14.32
C TYR A 188 -26.32 -5.04 -13.29
N ASP A 189 -27.26 -4.09 -13.26
CA ASP A 189 -28.41 -4.12 -12.35
C ASP A 189 -29.28 -5.36 -12.59
N ASP A 190 -29.63 -5.67 -13.85
CA ASP A 190 -30.37 -6.88 -14.22
C ASP A 190 -29.67 -8.16 -13.77
N MET A 191 -28.35 -8.20 -13.86
CA MET A 191 -27.55 -9.33 -13.38
C MET A 191 -27.58 -9.45 -11.87
N VAL A 192 -27.52 -8.33 -11.13
CA VAL A 192 -27.51 -8.31 -9.66
C VAL A 192 -28.87 -8.62 -9.08
N ASP A 193 -29.94 -8.13 -9.69
CA ASP A 193 -31.32 -8.41 -9.27
C ASP A 193 -31.75 -9.87 -9.53
N GLY A 194 -31.01 -10.56 -10.42
CA GLY A 194 -31.11 -12.00 -10.61
C GLY A 194 -30.31 -12.81 -9.60
N ASN A 195 -29.78 -13.95 -10.04
CA ASN A 195 -28.88 -14.76 -9.22
C ASN A 195 -27.40 -14.45 -9.53
N ALA A 196 -26.96 -13.24 -9.16
CA ALA A 196 -25.66 -12.67 -9.52
C ALA A 196 -24.47 -13.60 -9.22
N ILE A 197 -24.45 -14.23 -8.05
CA ILE A 197 -23.36 -15.12 -7.62
C ILE A 197 -23.31 -16.37 -8.49
N GLN A 198 -24.47 -16.96 -8.79
CA GLN A 198 -24.56 -18.14 -9.64
C GLN A 198 -24.16 -17.82 -11.09
N THR A 199 -24.61 -16.68 -11.61
CA THR A 199 -24.23 -16.19 -12.93
C THR A 199 -22.72 -15.94 -13.01
N ALA A 200 -22.14 -15.31 -12.00
CA ALA A 200 -20.70 -15.09 -11.91
C ALA A 200 -19.92 -16.42 -11.89
N ARG A 201 -20.37 -17.41 -11.13
CA ARG A 201 -19.78 -18.75 -11.12
C ARG A 201 -19.83 -19.44 -12.48
N GLN A 202 -20.94 -19.32 -13.19
CA GLN A 202 -21.08 -19.87 -14.56
C GLN A 202 -20.09 -19.21 -15.52
N ILE A 203 -20.06 -17.87 -15.55
CA ILE A 203 -19.13 -17.11 -16.42
C ILE A 203 -17.68 -17.48 -16.13
N MET A 204 -17.32 -17.63 -14.86
CA MET A 204 -15.97 -18.00 -14.44
C MET A 204 -15.62 -19.43 -14.82
N ALA A 205 -16.56 -20.38 -14.64
CA ALA A 205 -16.35 -21.78 -14.97
C ALA A 205 -16.02 -22.03 -16.44
N ASP A 206 -16.51 -21.15 -17.34
CA ASP A 206 -16.25 -21.24 -18.78
C ASP A 206 -14.87 -20.66 -19.17
N ARG A 207 -14.19 -19.95 -18.27
CA ARG A 207 -12.89 -19.33 -18.57
C ARG A 207 -11.73 -20.31 -18.37
N PRO A 208 -10.80 -20.41 -19.35
CA PRO A 208 -9.65 -21.29 -19.27
C PRO A 208 -8.75 -21.01 -18.07
N GLU A 209 -8.64 -19.73 -17.69
CA GLU A 209 -7.83 -19.27 -16.55
C GLU A 209 -8.39 -19.83 -15.24
N PHE A 210 -9.70 -19.85 -15.10
CA PHE A 210 -10.38 -20.36 -13.90
C PHE A 210 -10.27 -21.90 -13.81
N LYS A 211 -10.35 -22.59 -14.94
CA LYS A 211 -10.16 -24.06 -15.00
C LYS A 211 -8.78 -24.49 -14.53
N ARG A 212 -7.76 -23.64 -14.66
CA ARG A 212 -6.39 -23.88 -14.17
C ARG A 212 -6.25 -23.80 -12.66
N LEU A 213 -7.20 -23.18 -11.96
CA LEU A 213 -7.17 -23.07 -10.49
C LEU A 213 -7.48 -24.39 -9.79
N GLY A 214 -8.14 -25.36 -10.48
CA GLY A 214 -8.47 -26.66 -9.90
C GLY A 214 -9.18 -26.52 -8.56
N ALA A 215 -8.72 -27.23 -7.54
CA ALA A 215 -9.31 -27.21 -6.19
C ALA A 215 -9.28 -25.83 -5.51
N TYR A 216 -8.44 -24.90 -5.96
CA TYR A 216 -8.45 -23.53 -5.43
C TYR A 216 -9.69 -22.72 -5.85
N ALA A 217 -10.42 -23.15 -6.87
CA ALA A 217 -11.69 -22.53 -7.26
C ALA A 217 -12.75 -22.64 -6.15
N ASP A 218 -12.69 -23.69 -5.33
CA ASP A 218 -13.61 -23.92 -4.21
C ASP A 218 -13.38 -22.95 -3.03
N LEU A 219 -12.23 -22.28 -2.98
CA LEU A 219 -11.93 -21.25 -1.98
C LEU A 219 -12.65 -19.92 -2.26
N LEU A 220 -13.28 -19.76 -3.41
CA LEU A 220 -14.07 -18.56 -3.74
C LEU A 220 -15.42 -18.61 -3.03
N SER A 221 -15.46 -18.06 -1.82
CA SER A 221 -16.70 -17.91 -1.08
C SER A 221 -17.68 -16.97 -1.78
N ASP A 222 -18.98 -17.14 -1.52
CA ASP A 222 -20.02 -16.24 -2.05
C ASP A 222 -19.81 -14.80 -1.57
N GLU A 223 -19.27 -14.61 -0.37
CA GLU A 223 -18.93 -13.27 0.14
C GLU A 223 -17.82 -12.61 -0.68
N LEU A 224 -16.81 -13.36 -1.09
CA LEU A 224 -15.73 -12.86 -1.95
C LEU A 224 -16.26 -12.49 -3.34
N LEU A 225 -17.14 -13.33 -3.90
CA LEU A 225 -17.78 -13.07 -5.20
C LEU A 225 -18.69 -11.85 -5.14
N ALA A 226 -19.49 -11.68 -4.07
CA ALA A 226 -20.33 -10.51 -3.89
C ALA A 226 -19.49 -9.20 -3.81
N ARG A 227 -18.34 -9.22 -3.11
CA ARG A 227 -17.42 -8.08 -3.09
C ARG A 227 -16.80 -7.81 -4.46
N ALA A 228 -16.44 -8.85 -5.20
CA ALA A 228 -15.91 -8.71 -6.56
C ALA A 228 -16.95 -8.12 -7.51
N LEU A 229 -18.19 -8.62 -7.48
CA LEU A 229 -19.30 -8.09 -8.28
C LEU A 229 -19.53 -6.61 -7.99
N LYS A 230 -19.59 -6.20 -6.71
CA LYS A 230 -19.73 -4.78 -6.35
C LYS A 230 -18.60 -3.90 -6.88
N ARG A 231 -17.40 -4.45 -7.04
CA ARG A 231 -16.28 -3.72 -7.67
C ARG A 231 -16.45 -3.62 -9.19
N CYS A 232 -17.02 -4.63 -9.83
CA CYS A 232 -17.25 -4.64 -11.29
C CYS A 232 -18.12 -3.46 -11.74
N GLU A 233 -19.08 -3.01 -10.93
CA GLU A 233 -19.92 -1.84 -11.23
C GLU A 233 -19.06 -0.60 -11.58
N ILE A 234 -18.11 -0.27 -10.70
CA ILE A 234 -17.25 0.93 -10.85
C ILE A 234 -16.10 0.68 -11.82
N GLU A 235 -15.48 -0.50 -11.75
CA GLU A 235 -14.31 -0.83 -12.59
C GLU A 235 -14.70 -0.95 -14.07
N GLY A 236 -15.85 -1.56 -14.37
CA GLY A 236 -16.35 -1.66 -15.75
C GLY A 236 -16.65 -0.28 -16.35
N VAL A 237 -17.32 0.59 -15.59
CA VAL A 237 -17.57 1.97 -16.03
C VAL A 237 -16.26 2.72 -16.26
N THR A 238 -15.29 2.54 -15.36
CA THR A 238 -13.97 3.20 -15.48
C THR A 238 -13.24 2.77 -16.75
N VAL A 239 -13.30 1.48 -17.11
CA VAL A 239 -12.69 0.94 -18.33
C VAL A 239 -13.39 1.48 -19.57
N LEU A 240 -14.73 1.49 -19.58
CA LEU A 240 -15.51 2.00 -20.72
C LEU A 240 -15.34 3.51 -20.93
N MET A 241 -15.16 4.28 -19.86
CA MET A 241 -14.89 5.71 -19.97
C MET A 241 -13.45 6.01 -20.39
N GLY A 242 -12.46 5.24 -19.93
CA GLY A 242 -11.06 5.38 -20.31
C GLY A 242 -10.81 5.01 -21.79
N ALA A 243 -11.57 4.11 -22.35
CA ALA A 243 -11.49 3.75 -23.77
C ALA A 243 -11.98 4.86 -24.72
N ASN A 244 -12.74 5.85 -24.21
CA ASN A 244 -13.23 6.99 -24.98
C ASN A 244 -12.28 8.21 -24.98
N ASP A 245 -11.24 8.22 -24.13
CA ASP A 245 -10.29 9.33 -24.03
C ASP A 245 -9.02 9.15 -24.92
N GLU A 246 -8.93 8.06 -25.69
CA GLU A 246 -7.81 7.77 -26.62
C GLU A 246 -8.10 8.10 -28.10
N HIS A 247 -9.11 8.94 -28.38
CA HIS A 247 -9.41 9.42 -29.75
C HIS A 247 -9.44 10.94 -29.84
#